data_58f7f0d6ac8d1a086d996b92a525ede3
#
_entry.id   58f7f0d6ac8d1a086d996b92a525ede3
#
_cell.length_a   1.000
_cell.length_b   1.000
_cell.length_c   1.000
_cell.angle_alpha   90.00
_cell.angle_beta   90.00
_cell.angle_gamma   90.00
#
_symmetry.space_group_name_H-M   'P 1'
#
loop_
_entity.id
_entity.type
_entity.pdbx_description
1 polymer ?
#
loop_
_entity_poly.entity_id
_entity_poly.type
_entity_poly.pdbx_seq_one_letter_code
_entity_poly.pdbx_strand_id
1 'polypeptide(L)'
;MSDSNKFKLAGVMGMPIYQSRSPILHNYWLAKYGIKGAYGHFPVELKNLEAAVRGLSALGLAGCNITLPHKVHAMKMMDHIDPLAKRMGAINCIVVQEDGALHGFNNDGYGYIQCVKDAQPDWRADAGPILVLGAGGAARAIVLSLVDEGAKEIRLVNRTISKAQELIAVSYTHLRAHETGRNL
;
A
#
# COMPACT_ATOMS: atom_id res chain seq x y z
N MET A 1 -7.08 -30.22 -12.38
CA MET A 1 -6.61 -30.34 -10.97
C MET A 1 -7.10 -29.10 -10.23
N SER A 2 -7.83 -29.23 -9.12
CA SER A 2 -8.36 -28.07 -8.41
C SER A 2 -7.21 -27.17 -7.93
N ASP A 3 -7.34 -25.85 -8.07
CA ASP A 3 -6.36 -24.80 -7.74
C ASP A 3 -5.91 -24.84 -6.24
N SER A 4 -6.64 -25.57 -5.41
CA SER A 4 -6.37 -25.75 -3.98
C SER A 4 -5.09 -26.52 -3.63
N ASN A 5 -4.45 -27.19 -4.60
CA ASN A 5 -3.28 -28.04 -4.36
C ASN A 5 -1.94 -27.43 -4.89
N LYS A 6 -2.00 -26.28 -5.57
CA LYS A 6 -0.81 -25.63 -6.12
C LYS A 6 -0.07 -24.89 -4.99
N PHE A 7 1.26 -25.07 -4.91
CA PHE A 7 2.09 -24.34 -3.96
C PHE A 7 2.10 -22.85 -4.32
N LYS A 8 1.78 -21.97 -3.36
CA LYS A 8 1.70 -20.52 -3.55
C LYS A 8 2.93 -19.84 -2.94
N LEU A 9 3.76 -19.25 -3.79
CA LEU A 9 4.91 -18.46 -3.35
C LEU A 9 4.57 -16.97 -3.47
N ALA A 10 4.82 -16.22 -2.40
CA ALA A 10 4.61 -14.78 -2.34
C ALA A 10 5.66 -14.12 -1.43
N GLY A 11 5.63 -12.80 -1.30
CA GLY A 11 6.53 -12.09 -0.40
C GLY A 11 6.23 -10.61 -0.30
N VAL A 12 7.11 -9.88 0.37
CA VAL A 12 7.10 -8.41 0.47
C VAL A 12 8.37 -7.83 -0.15
N MET A 13 8.19 -6.90 -1.08
CA MET A 13 9.26 -6.23 -1.83
C MET A 13 9.45 -4.81 -1.34
N GLY A 14 10.69 -4.45 -1.02
CA GLY A 14 11.08 -3.12 -0.55
C GLY A 14 12.58 -3.00 -0.33
N MET A 15 13.04 -1.80 0.10
CA MET A 15 14.45 -1.59 0.44
C MET A 15 14.59 -0.42 1.42
N PRO A 16 15.07 -0.65 2.67
CA PRO A 16 15.31 -1.93 3.33
C PRO A 16 14.02 -2.69 3.64
N ILE A 17 14.07 -4.01 3.81
CA ILE A 17 12.85 -4.82 3.98
C ILE A 17 12.90 -5.82 5.15
N TYR A 18 14.08 -6.17 5.66
CA TYR A 18 14.22 -7.23 6.65
C TYR A 18 13.53 -6.96 8.01
N GLN A 19 13.20 -5.69 8.31
CA GLN A 19 12.42 -5.32 9.49
C GLN A 19 10.92 -5.64 9.36
N SER A 20 10.44 -5.98 8.16
CA SER A 20 9.03 -6.31 7.93
C SER A 20 8.64 -7.60 8.64
N ARG A 21 7.52 -7.55 9.37
CA ARG A 21 6.92 -8.72 10.03
C ARG A 21 5.92 -9.46 9.14
N SER A 22 5.71 -9.00 7.90
CA SER A 22 4.77 -9.63 6.98
C SER A 22 5.05 -11.13 6.76
N PRO A 23 6.30 -11.62 6.63
CA PRO A 23 6.55 -13.05 6.50
C PRO A 23 6.09 -13.87 7.72
N ILE A 24 6.25 -13.35 8.94
CA ILE A 24 5.79 -14.04 10.15
C ILE A 24 4.27 -14.19 10.11
N LEU A 25 3.56 -13.10 9.80
CA LEU A 25 2.10 -13.07 9.76
C LEU A 25 1.54 -13.97 8.66
N HIS A 26 2.04 -13.81 7.42
CA HIS A 26 1.53 -14.58 6.28
C HIS A 26 1.85 -16.07 6.39
N ASN A 27 3.05 -16.46 6.84
CA ASN A 27 3.36 -17.88 7.03
C ASN A 27 2.53 -18.49 8.16
N TYR A 28 2.19 -17.75 9.22
CA TYR A 28 1.24 -18.19 10.22
C TYR A 28 -0.14 -18.44 9.60
N TRP A 29 -0.66 -17.56 8.75
CA TRP A 29 -1.95 -17.76 8.08
C TRP A 29 -1.92 -18.91 7.08
N LEU A 30 -0.84 -19.07 6.31
CA LEU A 30 -0.68 -20.23 5.43
C LEU A 30 -0.82 -21.54 6.21
N ALA A 31 -0.11 -21.65 7.34
CA ALA A 31 -0.20 -22.82 8.21
C ALA A 31 -1.60 -22.99 8.83
N LYS A 32 -2.17 -21.91 9.38
CA LYS A 32 -3.49 -21.92 10.04
C LYS A 32 -4.61 -22.37 9.11
N TYR A 33 -4.57 -21.97 7.84
CA TYR A 33 -5.61 -22.29 6.85
C TYR A 33 -5.25 -23.49 5.95
N GLY A 34 -4.17 -24.19 6.23
CA GLY A 34 -3.73 -25.35 5.45
C GLY A 34 -3.36 -25.03 4.00
N ILE A 35 -2.95 -23.79 3.72
CA ILE A 35 -2.56 -23.36 2.39
C ILE A 35 -1.09 -23.74 2.16
N LYS A 36 -0.83 -24.56 1.15
CA LYS A 36 0.53 -24.91 0.74
C LYS A 36 1.21 -23.70 0.12
N GLY A 37 2.20 -23.13 0.79
CA GLY A 37 2.89 -21.94 0.29
C GLY A 37 3.98 -21.46 1.22
N ALA A 38 4.65 -20.38 0.78
CA ALA A 38 5.65 -19.68 1.55
C ALA A 38 5.59 -18.18 1.24
N TYR A 39 5.94 -17.38 2.23
CA TYR A 39 6.01 -15.94 2.11
C TYR A 39 7.37 -15.43 2.62
N GLY A 40 8.07 -14.63 1.81
CA GLY A 40 9.44 -14.19 2.10
C GLY A 40 9.67 -12.68 1.97
N HIS A 41 10.92 -12.28 2.25
CA HIS A 41 11.42 -10.93 1.99
C HIS A 41 12.07 -10.87 0.62
N PHE A 42 11.77 -9.83 -0.17
CA PHE A 42 12.43 -9.53 -1.44
C PHE A 42 13.11 -8.15 -1.33
N PRO A 43 14.40 -8.11 -0.96
CA PRO A 43 15.17 -6.86 -0.90
C PRO A 43 15.53 -6.43 -2.32
N VAL A 44 14.77 -5.48 -2.85
CA VAL A 44 14.93 -5.00 -4.24
C VAL A 44 15.27 -3.52 -4.21
N GLU A 45 16.41 -3.15 -4.78
CA GLU A 45 16.75 -1.75 -5.01
C GLU A 45 15.89 -1.15 -6.12
N LEU A 46 15.66 0.16 -6.06
CA LEU A 46 14.77 0.86 -7.02
C LEU A 46 15.18 0.64 -8.49
N LYS A 47 16.49 0.59 -8.76
CA LYS A 47 17.02 0.35 -10.12
C LYS A 47 16.65 -1.01 -10.70
N ASN A 48 16.37 -2.00 -9.83
CA ASN A 48 16.03 -3.38 -10.21
C ASN A 48 14.51 -3.66 -10.12
N LEU A 49 13.71 -2.65 -9.74
CA LEU A 49 12.29 -2.85 -9.45
C LEU A 49 11.53 -3.41 -10.64
N GLU A 50 11.75 -2.89 -11.84
CA GLU A 50 11.04 -3.33 -13.04
C GLU A 50 11.34 -4.80 -13.36
N ALA A 51 12.60 -5.20 -13.36
CA ALA A 51 12.99 -6.57 -13.58
C ALA A 51 12.40 -7.53 -12.54
N ALA A 52 12.40 -7.12 -11.26
CA ALA A 52 11.84 -7.90 -10.17
C ALA A 52 10.33 -8.07 -10.30
N VAL A 53 9.59 -6.99 -10.62
CA VAL A 53 8.13 -7.01 -10.79
C VAL A 53 7.74 -7.86 -12.01
N ARG A 54 8.39 -7.68 -13.15
CA ARG A 54 8.15 -8.50 -14.35
C ARG A 54 8.51 -9.97 -14.12
N GLY A 55 9.50 -10.24 -13.28
CA GLY A 55 9.92 -11.60 -12.91
C GLY A 55 8.90 -12.38 -12.06
N LEU A 56 7.93 -11.73 -11.42
CA LEU A 56 6.95 -12.40 -10.55
C LEU A 56 6.19 -13.51 -11.28
N SER A 57 5.68 -13.21 -12.47
CA SER A 57 4.97 -14.19 -13.31
C SER A 57 5.90 -15.31 -13.80
N ALA A 58 7.08 -14.95 -14.33
CA ALA A 58 8.05 -15.92 -14.87
C ALA A 58 8.57 -16.90 -13.80
N LEU A 59 8.65 -16.47 -12.54
CA LEU A 59 9.04 -17.29 -11.39
C LEU A 59 7.87 -18.08 -10.77
N GLY A 60 6.66 -17.92 -11.31
CA GLY A 60 5.48 -18.60 -10.79
C GLY A 60 5.01 -18.12 -9.41
N LEU A 61 5.32 -16.88 -9.03
CA LEU A 61 4.81 -16.29 -7.79
C LEU A 61 3.32 -16.00 -7.92
N ALA A 62 2.59 -16.18 -6.81
CA ALA A 62 1.16 -15.82 -6.75
C ALA A 62 0.97 -14.28 -6.66
N GLY A 63 1.99 -13.57 -6.23
CA GLY A 63 1.98 -12.12 -6.09
C GLY A 63 3.02 -11.62 -5.11
N CYS A 64 2.96 -10.32 -4.82
CA CYS A 64 3.90 -9.68 -3.93
C CYS A 64 3.28 -8.45 -3.26
N ASN A 65 3.48 -8.26 -1.96
CA ASN A 65 3.23 -6.97 -1.34
C ASN A 65 4.36 -5.99 -1.68
N ILE A 66 4.00 -4.74 -1.87
CA ILE A 66 4.91 -3.66 -2.21
C ILE A 66 4.97 -2.66 -1.05
N THR A 67 6.18 -2.35 -0.59
CA THR A 67 6.38 -1.33 0.44
C THR A 67 7.41 -0.28 0.00
N LEU A 68 7.84 0.56 0.94
CA LEU A 68 8.81 1.63 0.68
C LEU A 68 10.10 1.10 0.01
N PRO A 69 10.62 1.82 -0.98
CA PRO A 69 10.14 3.08 -1.59
C PRO A 69 9.27 2.86 -2.85
N HIS A 70 8.80 1.66 -3.12
CA HIS A 70 8.35 1.17 -4.43
C HIS A 70 6.88 1.43 -4.77
N LYS A 71 5.99 1.73 -3.78
CA LYS A 71 4.52 1.77 -3.95
C LYS A 71 4.03 2.62 -5.13
N VAL A 72 4.65 3.77 -5.37
CA VAL A 72 4.30 4.68 -6.47
C VAL A 72 4.92 4.20 -7.79
N HIS A 73 6.17 3.77 -7.74
CA HIS A 73 6.91 3.37 -8.93
C HIS A 73 6.36 2.09 -9.56
N ALA A 74 5.96 1.11 -8.74
CA ALA A 74 5.44 -0.18 -9.18
C ALA A 74 4.13 -0.07 -9.98
N MET A 75 3.35 1.00 -9.81
CA MET A 75 2.13 1.21 -10.59
C MET A 75 2.36 1.19 -12.10
N LYS A 76 3.49 1.74 -12.56
CA LYS A 76 3.81 1.85 -13.99
C LYS A 76 4.04 0.50 -14.67
N MET A 77 4.19 -0.56 -13.88
CA MET A 77 4.52 -1.90 -14.33
C MET A 77 3.31 -2.84 -14.32
N MET A 78 2.14 -2.34 -13.87
CA MET A 78 0.91 -3.13 -13.80
C MET A 78 0.20 -3.17 -15.13
N ASP A 79 -0.35 -4.32 -15.48
CA ASP A 79 -1.23 -4.48 -16.63
C ASP A 79 -2.63 -3.96 -16.30
N HIS A 80 -3.07 -4.16 -15.04
CA HIS A 80 -4.31 -3.61 -14.52
C HIS A 80 -4.11 -3.00 -13.13
N ILE A 81 -4.79 -1.88 -12.87
CA ILE A 81 -4.76 -1.21 -11.57
C ILE A 81 -6.20 -1.04 -11.08
N ASP A 82 -6.43 -1.49 -9.86
CA ASP A 82 -7.71 -1.27 -9.17
C ASP A 82 -8.07 0.22 -9.14
N PRO A 83 -9.35 0.61 -9.34
CA PRO A 83 -9.77 2.01 -9.38
C PRO A 83 -9.38 2.80 -8.11
N LEU A 84 -9.46 2.18 -6.92
CA LEU A 84 -9.07 2.82 -5.67
C LEU A 84 -7.56 3.05 -5.61
N ALA A 85 -6.76 2.04 -5.99
CA ALA A 85 -5.30 2.17 -6.07
C ALA A 85 -4.88 3.24 -7.08
N LYS A 86 -5.61 3.37 -8.20
CA LYS A 86 -5.38 4.41 -9.20
C LYS A 86 -5.65 5.81 -8.63
N ARG A 87 -6.74 6.00 -7.88
CA ARG A 87 -7.04 7.25 -7.16
C ARG A 87 -5.95 7.57 -6.13
N MET A 88 -5.47 6.57 -5.40
CA MET A 88 -4.41 6.73 -4.39
C MET A 88 -3.04 7.07 -5.01
N GLY A 89 -2.83 6.78 -6.28
CA GLY A 89 -1.53 6.96 -6.93
C GLY A 89 -0.42 6.07 -6.35
N ALA A 90 -0.78 4.93 -5.76
CA ALA A 90 0.15 3.96 -5.17
C ALA A 90 -0.49 2.57 -5.07
N ILE A 91 0.31 1.52 -5.20
CA ILE A 91 -0.09 0.14 -4.92
C ILE A 91 0.68 -0.42 -3.73
N ASN A 92 0.08 -1.33 -2.98
CA ASN A 92 0.75 -2.09 -1.91
C ASN A 92 0.67 -3.61 -2.10
N CYS A 93 -0.04 -4.06 -3.14
CA CYS A 93 -0.22 -5.47 -3.43
C CYS A 93 -0.26 -5.68 -4.95
N ILE A 94 0.46 -6.68 -5.42
CA ILE A 94 0.42 -7.19 -6.79
C ILE A 94 -0.09 -8.63 -6.73
N VAL A 95 -1.10 -8.94 -7.53
CA VAL A 95 -1.59 -10.31 -7.75
C VAL A 95 -1.23 -10.71 -9.17
N VAL A 96 -0.61 -11.86 -9.32
CA VAL A 96 -0.32 -12.47 -10.62
C VAL A 96 -1.52 -13.32 -11.01
N GLN A 97 -2.13 -12.99 -12.15
CA GLN A 97 -3.29 -13.72 -12.69
C GLN A 97 -2.87 -15.02 -13.38
N GLU A 98 -3.82 -15.89 -13.73
CA GLU A 98 -3.55 -17.16 -14.38
C GLU A 98 -2.89 -17.01 -15.77
N ASP A 99 -3.20 -15.93 -16.48
CA ASP A 99 -2.59 -15.55 -17.75
C ASP A 99 -1.22 -14.86 -17.60
N GLY A 100 -0.77 -14.64 -16.36
CA GLY A 100 0.47 -13.96 -16.02
C GLY A 100 0.36 -12.46 -15.91
N ALA A 101 -0.82 -11.85 -16.12
CA ALA A 101 -1.05 -10.42 -15.99
C ALA A 101 -0.87 -9.96 -14.53
N LEU A 102 -0.33 -8.75 -14.36
CA LEU A 102 -0.05 -8.16 -13.05
C LEU A 102 -1.15 -7.18 -12.67
N HIS A 103 -1.92 -7.51 -11.63
CA HIS A 103 -2.97 -6.65 -11.09
C HIS A 103 -2.51 -5.96 -9.82
N GLY A 104 -2.56 -4.62 -9.81
CA GLY A 104 -2.14 -3.78 -8.69
C GLY A 104 -3.31 -3.29 -7.83
N PHE A 105 -3.19 -3.46 -6.51
CA PHE A 105 -4.18 -3.05 -5.51
C PHE A 105 -3.56 -2.18 -4.43
N ASN A 106 -4.41 -1.48 -3.67
CA ASN A 106 -3.99 -0.80 -2.45
C ASN A 106 -5.02 -0.99 -1.33
N ASN A 107 -4.62 -1.72 -0.31
CA ASN A 107 -5.45 -2.02 0.86
C ASN A 107 -5.03 -1.22 2.12
N ASP A 108 -4.03 -0.32 2.03
CA ASP A 108 -3.53 0.43 3.18
C ASP A 108 -4.62 1.29 3.83
N GLY A 109 -5.41 1.97 2.99
CA GLY A 109 -6.46 2.86 3.46
C GLY A 109 -7.59 2.12 4.17
N TYR A 110 -8.08 1.03 3.57
CA TYR A 110 -9.08 0.18 4.21
C TYR A 110 -8.59 -0.37 5.54
N GLY A 111 -7.37 -0.93 5.57
CA GLY A 111 -6.78 -1.48 6.79
C GLY A 111 -6.64 -0.43 7.89
N TYR A 112 -6.23 0.80 7.54
CA TYR A 112 -6.13 1.90 8.49
C TYR A 112 -7.49 2.27 9.09
N ILE A 113 -8.50 2.52 8.26
CA ILE A 113 -9.84 2.89 8.72
C ILE A 113 -10.45 1.80 9.58
N GLN A 114 -10.30 0.53 9.18
CA GLN A 114 -10.82 -0.59 9.97
C GLN A 114 -10.14 -0.67 11.34
N CYS A 115 -8.82 -0.54 11.40
CA CYS A 115 -8.10 -0.50 12.69
C CYS A 115 -8.57 0.63 13.61
N VAL A 116 -8.85 1.82 13.04
CA VAL A 116 -9.37 2.95 13.83
C VAL A 116 -10.76 2.65 14.37
N LYS A 117 -11.67 2.12 13.55
CA LYS A 117 -13.04 1.77 13.94
C LYS A 117 -13.07 0.64 14.97
N ASP A 118 -12.19 -0.35 14.84
CA ASP A 118 -12.08 -1.45 15.81
C ASP A 118 -11.58 -0.98 17.17
N ALA A 119 -10.63 -0.02 17.17
CA ALA A 119 -10.09 0.55 18.43
C ALA A 119 -11.00 1.60 19.07
N GLN A 120 -11.78 2.32 18.26
CA GLN A 120 -12.67 3.40 18.68
C GLN A 120 -13.98 3.29 17.89
N PRO A 121 -14.95 2.46 18.33
CA PRO A 121 -16.19 2.21 17.59
C PRO A 121 -17.01 3.48 17.28
N ASP A 122 -16.95 4.47 18.17
CA ASP A 122 -17.65 5.75 18.03
C ASP A 122 -16.87 6.79 17.23
N TRP A 123 -15.69 6.43 16.69
CA TRP A 123 -14.89 7.35 15.90
C TRP A 123 -15.58 7.75 14.62
N ARG A 124 -15.51 9.05 14.31
CA ARG A 124 -16.06 9.63 13.06
C ARG A 124 -15.04 10.57 12.44
N ALA A 125 -14.81 10.42 11.15
CA ALA A 125 -13.88 11.26 10.41
C ALA A 125 -14.33 12.73 10.31
N ASP A 126 -15.63 13.00 10.45
CA ASP A 126 -16.23 14.34 10.38
C ASP A 126 -16.34 15.05 11.75
N ALA A 127 -15.88 14.43 12.84
CA ALA A 127 -16.01 14.96 14.18
C ALA A 127 -15.10 16.18 14.46
N GLY A 128 -14.03 16.35 13.66
CA GLY A 128 -13.10 17.47 13.82
C GLY A 128 -11.94 17.41 12.84
N PRO A 129 -11.01 18.37 12.88
CA PRO A 129 -9.82 18.37 12.02
C PRO A 129 -8.92 17.17 12.29
N ILE A 130 -8.42 16.55 11.22
CA ILE A 130 -7.51 15.41 11.29
C ILE A 130 -6.10 15.86 10.89
N LEU A 131 -5.10 15.56 11.73
CA LEU A 131 -3.70 15.82 11.43
C LEU A 131 -3.03 14.58 10.86
N VAL A 132 -2.45 14.71 9.66
CA VAL A 132 -1.66 13.65 9.02
C VAL A 132 -0.21 14.07 8.90
N LEU A 133 0.70 13.27 9.47
CA LEU A 133 2.14 13.49 9.43
C LEU A 133 2.78 12.64 8.34
N GLY A 134 3.30 13.32 7.29
CA GLY A 134 3.95 12.71 6.14
C GLY A 134 3.10 12.74 4.86
N ALA A 135 3.76 12.65 3.70
CA ALA A 135 3.14 12.67 2.37
C ALA A 135 3.70 11.55 1.47
N GLY A 136 3.98 10.38 2.03
CA GLY A 136 4.43 9.19 1.31
C GLY A 136 3.29 8.35 0.75
N GLY A 137 3.62 7.18 0.20
CA GLY A 137 2.62 6.27 -0.39
C GLY A 137 1.55 5.80 0.59
N ALA A 138 1.87 5.60 1.87
CA ALA A 138 0.88 5.28 2.90
C ALA A 138 -0.04 6.46 3.20
N ALA A 139 0.52 7.68 3.31
CA ALA A 139 -0.27 8.89 3.56
C ALA A 139 -1.29 9.14 2.43
N ARG A 140 -0.95 8.84 1.17
CA ARG A 140 -1.89 8.92 0.03
C ARG A 140 -3.13 8.06 0.26
N ALA A 141 -2.93 6.81 0.65
CA ALA A 141 -4.02 5.88 0.92
C ALA A 141 -4.88 6.35 2.12
N ILE A 142 -4.22 6.75 3.21
CA ILE A 142 -4.89 7.20 4.43
C ILE A 142 -5.71 8.46 4.18
N VAL A 143 -5.14 9.49 3.55
CA VAL A 143 -5.82 10.75 3.26
C VAL A 143 -7.07 10.52 2.40
N LEU A 144 -6.96 9.74 1.33
CA LEU A 144 -8.11 9.42 0.48
C LEU A 144 -9.19 8.65 1.24
N SER A 145 -8.82 7.68 2.06
CA SER A 145 -9.78 6.94 2.86
C SER A 145 -10.46 7.81 3.92
N LEU A 146 -9.75 8.77 4.53
CA LEU A 146 -10.34 9.74 5.44
C LEU A 146 -11.34 10.66 4.73
N VAL A 147 -11.05 11.08 3.49
CA VAL A 147 -11.98 11.84 2.66
C VAL A 147 -13.23 11.02 2.34
N ASP A 148 -13.07 9.76 1.95
CA ASP A 148 -14.17 8.85 1.65
C ASP A 148 -15.03 8.55 2.91
N GLU A 149 -14.44 8.60 4.12
CA GLU A 149 -15.14 8.53 5.42
C GLU A 149 -15.79 9.86 5.83
N GLY A 150 -15.71 10.91 5.01
CA GLY A 150 -16.37 12.19 5.24
C GLY A 150 -15.57 13.21 6.06
N ALA A 151 -14.26 13.08 6.15
CA ALA A 151 -13.41 14.08 6.81
C ALA A 151 -13.61 15.47 6.19
N LYS A 152 -13.95 16.47 7.01
CA LYS A 152 -14.23 17.84 6.57
C LYS A 152 -12.95 18.69 6.46
N GLU A 153 -11.95 18.38 7.28
CA GLU A 153 -10.68 19.08 7.29
C GLU A 153 -9.55 18.09 7.60
N ILE A 154 -8.54 18.06 6.72
CA ILE A 154 -7.30 17.30 6.94
C ILE A 154 -6.13 18.27 6.86
N ARG A 155 -5.31 18.32 7.91
CA ARG A 155 -4.08 19.09 8.00
C ARG A 155 -2.90 18.18 7.72
N LEU A 156 -2.24 18.41 6.58
CA LEU A 156 -1.11 17.61 6.15
C LEU A 156 0.20 18.30 6.46
N VAL A 157 1.07 17.64 7.20
CA VAL A 157 2.40 18.13 7.57
C VAL A 157 3.46 17.24 6.95
N ASN A 158 4.39 17.83 6.20
CA ASN A 158 5.49 17.08 5.59
C ASN A 158 6.76 17.93 5.49
N ARG A 159 7.93 17.33 5.69
CA ARG A 159 9.22 17.98 5.56
C ARG A 159 9.44 18.61 4.17
N THR A 160 8.94 17.99 3.12
CA THR A 160 9.01 18.49 1.73
C THR A 160 7.62 18.97 1.32
N ILE A 161 7.44 20.27 1.22
CA ILE A 161 6.12 20.89 0.98
C ILE A 161 5.52 20.49 -0.37
N SER A 162 6.35 20.39 -1.42
CA SER A 162 5.89 19.98 -2.75
C SER A 162 5.18 18.64 -2.76
N LYS A 163 5.66 17.65 -1.97
CA LYS A 163 5.01 16.34 -1.83
C LYS A 163 3.65 16.42 -1.14
N ALA A 164 3.49 17.34 -0.18
CA ALA A 164 2.20 17.59 0.45
C ALA A 164 1.22 18.25 -0.53
N GLN A 165 1.68 19.22 -1.31
CA GLN A 165 0.90 19.91 -2.35
C GLN A 165 0.45 18.94 -3.46
N GLU A 166 1.35 18.04 -3.92
CA GLU A 166 1.00 16.98 -4.87
C GLU A 166 -0.09 16.06 -4.32
N LEU A 167 0.00 15.68 -3.04
CA LEU A 167 -1.00 14.84 -2.41
C LEU A 167 -2.36 15.53 -2.33
N ILE A 168 -2.40 16.82 -1.98
CA ILE A 168 -3.62 17.63 -1.95
C ILE A 168 -4.24 17.73 -3.35
N ALA A 169 -3.45 18.00 -4.38
CA ALA A 169 -3.92 18.14 -5.75
C ALA A 169 -4.59 16.85 -6.28
N VAL A 170 -4.10 15.67 -5.85
CA VAL A 170 -4.65 14.37 -6.24
C VAL A 170 -5.90 14.00 -5.42
N SER A 171 -6.02 14.52 -4.20
CA SER A 171 -7.07 14.10 -3.25
C SER A 171 -8.41 14.80 -3.42
N TYR A 172 -8.54 15.77 -4.34
CA TYR A 172 -9.77 16.57 -4.55
C TYR A 172 -10.48 16.90 -3.24
N THR A 173 -10.18 18.02 -2.61
CA THR A 173 -11.07 18.80 -1.75
C THR A 173 -10.31 19.60 -0.69
N HIS A 174 -10.92 20.54 -0.08
CA HIS A 174 -10.70 21.41 1.10
C HIS A 174 -9.49 21.10 2.04
N LEU A 175 -8.37 20.60 1.51
CA LEU A 175 -7.17 20.29 2.26
C LEU A 175 -6.30 21.54 2.36
N ARG A 176 -5.84 21.88 3.56
CA ARG A 176 -4.85 22.92 3.78
C ARG A 176 -3.50 22.29 4.08
N ALA A 177 -2.47 22.64 3.30
CA ALA A 177 -1.08 22.29 3.61
C ALA A 177 -0.51 23.32 4.59
N HIS A 178 0.10 22.86 5.66
CA HIS A 178 0.86 23.69 6.59
C HIS A 178 2.33 23.29 6.56
N GLU A 179 3.20 24.27 6.42
CA GLU A 179 4.63 24.11 6.60
C GLU A 179 5.00 24.21 8.08
N THR A 180 5.75 23.21 8.59
CA THR A 180 6.52 23.39 9.80
C THR A 180 7.97 23.62 9.40
N GLY A 181 8.32 24.87 9.08
CA GLY A 181 9.69 25.28 8.94
C GLY A 181 10.35 25.31 10.32
N ARG A 182 10.83 24.17 10.82
CA ARG A 182 11.88 24.10 11.84
C ARG A 182 12.61 22.77 11.72
N ASN A 183 13.92 22.86 11.55
CA ASN A 183 14.87 21.78 11.71
C ASN A 183 14.69 21.18 13.13
N LEU A 184 14.36 19.89 13.19
CA LEU A 184 14.63 19.04 14.33
C LEU A 184 15.80 18.13 13.98
#